data_7b71a594d19cb6b6d6613f370dedb5e9
#
_entry.id   7b71a594d19cb6b6d6613f370dedb5e9
#
_cell.length_a   1.000
_cell.length_b   1.000
_cell.length_c   1.000
_cell.angle_alpha   90.00
_cell.angle_beta   90.00
_cell.angle_gamma   90.00
#
_symmetry.space_group_name_H-M   'P 1'
#
loop_
_entity.id
_entity.type
_entity.pdbx_description
1 polymer ?
#
loop_
_entity_poly.entity_id
_entity_poly.type
_entity_poly.pdbx_seq_one_letter_code
_entity_poly.pdbx_strand_id
1 'polypeptide(L)'
;MATTLTNALDTLSVRTYGANGHAQESWSNHDITSMMVELFFQLVRVPKTGYARKVQLATRYKQMINVSIQQENVQNINYLMALLFQTRDLAGGKGEYSLFYHLLPCWEDHWQNALVKSKIEAGLSLVFTNVTYETCERDVSFKNPYGSWKDVKYIYQTYRDIYNWQTSDIAHNCWNNYNALRYINKLVVDELLVKRATGSLVFKWMPREKSSKFGWQAKIFARLLWDNYNNSKIANPGHAYVMKVYRQLLAAQNKKLKTTQIYQCNGKWSDIDFAKNVTSITMQKQRSAFLCVGTNKSAVQNEDRQICSNNFRNYLAACAQGTQKIKAARAQGEALIKDLWCNSGVLSEEEKQYANAVWTEHIASITPTLSKAIVMLDLSASMTWDNCPFYAAIWVALTIACAPGGTKRIMIFSRDAQWINLEDGETLTDMLAILKSHAHLTGMSTDIYKAFQAVGNACLYKDMTPEEVGDTVVVILSDMAIDTADPNFTSVTHGQKTLQENVQDFFREKGAQSSHKRPYPTPTLAYWNMKSTDGFPTNTSSKNVIMMSGYDANSLSSIQSNGFKDLPDLTPWNHLSHLLSAERYSWFW
;
A
#
# COMPACT_ATOMS: atom_id res chain seq x y z
N MET A 1 -16.65 2.40 -41.98
CA MET A 1 -17.73 2.01 -41.04
C MET A 1 -17.54 0.58 -40.48
N ALA A 2 -17.19 -0.43 -41.29
CA ALA A 2 -16.97 -1.80 -40.76
C ALA A 2 -15.85 -1.88 -39.71
N THR A 3 -14.75 -1.15 -39.90
CA THR A 3 -13.61 -1.10 -38.98
C THR A 3 -13.96 -0.54 -37.59
N THR A 4 -14.87 0.43 -37.51
CA THR A 4 -15.27 1.05 -36.22
C THR A 4 -16.17 0.09 -35.40
N LEU A 5 -17.05 -0.65 -36.05
CA LEU A 5 -17.90 -1.63 -35.39
C LEU A 5 -17.07 -2.88 -34.96
N THR A 6 -16.13 -3.32 -35.79
CA THR A 6 -15.24 -4.44 -35.45
C THR A 6 -14.37 -4.08 -34.25
N ASN A 7 -13.76 -2.88 -34.26
CA ASN A 7 -13.01 -2.39 -33.11
C ASN A 7 -13.88 -2.23 -31.86
N ALA A 8 -15.14 -1.79 -32.02
CA ALA A 8 -16.08 -1.71 -30.90
C ALA A 8 -16.47 -3.12 -30.36
N LEU A 9 -16.59 -4.10 -31.24
CA LEU A 9 -16.84 -5.49 -30.83
C LEU A 9 -15.59 -6.11 -30.17
N ASP A 10 -14.41 -5.79 -30.65
CA ASP A 10 -13.15 -6.23 -30.03
C ASP A 10 -12.88 -5.56 -28.68
N THR A 11 -13.48 -4.37 -28.44
CA THR A 11 -13.43 -3.66 -27.15
C THR A 11 -14.53 -4.07 -26.18
N LEU A 12 -15.49 -4.90 -26.60
CA LEU A 12 -16.43 -5.49 -25.65
C LEU A 12 -15.63 -6.36 -24.68
N SER A 13 -15.65 -5.95 -23.40
CA SER A 13 -15.01 -6.70 -22.33
C SER A 13 -15.55 -8.14 -22.34
N VAL A 14 -14.62 -9.11 -22.43
CA VAL A 14 -15.02 -10.52 -22.35
C VAL A 14 -15.37 -10.80 -20.91
N ARG A 15 -16.63 -11.12 -20.65
CA ARG A 15 -17.08 -11.55 -19.32
C ARG A 15 -16.46 -12.88 -18.95
N THR A 16 -16.11 -13.00 -17.70
CA THR A 16 -15.59 -14.20 -17.08
C THR A 16 -16.35 -14.48 -15.79
N TYR A 17 -16.06 -15.58 -15.13
CA TYR A 17 -16.68 -15.93 -13.86
C TYR A 17 -15.64 -15.95 -12.75
N GLY A 18 -15.96 -15.33 -11.63
CA GLY A 18 -15.15 -15.35 -10.43
C GLY A 18 -15.13 -16.72 -9.75
N ALA A 19 -14.30 -16.85 -8.71
CA ALA A 19 -14.12 -18.12 -7.98
C ALA A 19 -15.43 -18.71 -7.45
N ASN A 20 -16.40 -17.86 -7.08
CA ASN A 20 -17.71 -18.23 -6.55
C ASN A 20 -18.82 -18.15 -7.61
N GLY A 21 -18.46 -18.10 -8.90
CA GLY A 21 -19.39 -18.21 -10.03
C GLY A 21 -20.12 -16.92 -10.43
N HIS A 22 -19.88 -15.78 -9.79
CA HIS A 22 -20.47 -14.52 -10.25
C HIS A 22 -19.80 -14.01 -11.54
N ALA A 23 -20.58 -13.33 -12.37
CA ALA A 23 -20.06 -12.71 -13.59
C ALA A 23 -19.22 -11.48 -13.26
N GLN A 24 -18.06 -11.37 -13.89
CA GLN A 24 -17.10 -10.27 -13.72
C GLN A 24 -16.48 -9.88 -15.05
N GLU A 25 -15.94 -8.67 -15.13
CA GLU A 25 -15.19 -8.24 -16.31
C GLU A 25 -13.82 -8.91 -16.35
N SER A 26 -13.32 -9.22 -17.54
CA SER A 26 -11.97 -9.75 -17.75
C SER A 26 -10.97 -8.64 -18.06
N TRP A 27 -9.70 -9.02 -18.16
CA TRP A 27 -8.64 -8.09 -18.58
C TRP A 27 -8.90 -7.55 -20.00
N SER A 28 -8.82 -6.22 -20.16
CA SER A 28 -8.78 -5.55 -21.46
C SER A 28 -7.46 -5.83 -22.18
N ASN A 29 -7.49 -5.88 -23.51
CA ASN A 29 -6.29 -6.16 -24.30
C ASN A 29 -5.94 -5.03 -25.29
N HIS A 30 -6.82 -4.07 -25.51
CA HIS A 30 -6.68 -3.09 -26.58
C HIS A 30 -6.72 -1.63 -26.11
N ASP A 31 -7.40 -1.33 -25.01
CA ASP A 31 -7.47 0.02 -24.47
C ASP A 31 -6.48 0.19 -23.31
N ILE A 32 -5.46 1.01 -23.51
CA ILE A 32 -4.39 1.26 -22.53
C ILE A 32 -4.95 1.89 -21.24
N THR A 33 -5.96 2.74 -21.32
CA THR A 33 -6.54 3.38 -20.14
C THR A 33 -7.27 2.36 -19.27
N SER A 34 -8.04 1.49 -19.88
CA SER A 34 -8.68 0.36 -19.19
C SER A 34 -7.64 -0.58 -18.57
N MET A 35 -6.61 -0.96 -19.34
CA MET A 35 -5.50 -1.79 -18.84
C MET A 35 -4.78 -1.16 -17.64
N MET A 36 -4.61 0.17 -17.61
CA MET A 36 -4.00 0.88 -16.47
C MET A 36 -4.87 0.82 -15.21
N VAL A 37 -6.18 1.05 -15.34
CA VAL A 37 -7.14 0.94 -14.22
C VAL A 37 -7.16 -0.48 -13.67
N GLU A 38 -7.25 -1.45 -14.55
CA GLU A 38 -7.26 -2.88 -14.21
C GLU A 38 -5.97 -3.29 -13.51
N LEU A 39 -4.82 -2.87 -14.03
CA LEU A 39 -3.55 -3.12 -13.38
C LEU A 39 -3.48 -2.44 -12.01
N PHE A 40 -3.85 -1.16 -11.91
CA PHE A 40 -3.91 -0.44 -10.64
C PHE A 40 -4.76 -1.18 -9.61
N PHE A 41 -5.93 -1.68 -10.00
CA PHE A 41 -6.83 -2.44 -9.13
C PHE A 41 -6.21 -3.76 -8.66
N GLN A 42 -5.34 -4.38 -9.45
CA GLN A 42 -4.68 -5.65 -9.12
C GLN A 42 -3.29 -5.48 -8.45
N LEU A 43 -2.74 -4.25 -8.40
CA LEU A 43 -1.49 -3.95 -7.69
C LEU A 43 -1.72 -3.92 -6.16
N VAL A 44 -2.02 -5.07 -5.60
CA VAL A 44 -2.18 -5.33 -4.17
C VAL A 44 -1.06 -6.24 -3.70
N ARG A 45 -0.79 -6.25 -2.40
CA ARG A 45 0.24 -7.09 -1.78
C ARG A 45 0.14 -8.55 -2.21
N VAL A 46 1.18 -9.03 -2.88
CA VAL A 46 1.30 -10.42 -3.31
C VAL A 46 2.13 -11.20 -2.30
N PRO A 47 1.71 -12.42 -1.89
CA PRO A 47 2.47 -13.27 -0.99
C PRO A 47 3.90 -13.53 -1.49
N LYS A 48 4.81 -13.91 -0.59
CA LYS A 48 6.18 -14.28 -0.98
C LYS A 48 6.21 -15.44 -1.96
N THR A 49 5.28 -16.38 -1.83
CA THR A 49 5.08 -17.53 -2.72
C THR A 49 4.46 -17.17 -4.07
N GLY A 50 3.85 -15.99 -4.18
CA GLY A 50 3.13 -15.53 -5.39
C GLY A 50 4.06 -14.93 -6.46
N TYR A 51 5.21 -15.57 -6.78
CA TYR A 51 6.12 -15.06 -7.80
C TYR A 51 5.46 -15.00 -9.18
N ALA A 52 4.71 -16.04 -9.57
CA ALA A 52 4.01 -16.10 -10.84
C ALA A 52 3.05 -14.90 -11.03
N ARG A 53 2.34 -14.51 -9.97
CA ARG A 53 1.45 -13.33 -10.01
C ARG A 53 2.21 -12.03 -10.24
N LYS A 54 3.36 -11.85 -9.61
CA LYS A 54 4.20 -10.66 -9.83
C LYS A 54 4.71 -10.59 -11.27
N VAL A 55 5.10 -11.73 -11.84
CA VAL A 55 5.51 -11.83 -13.25
C VAL A 55 4.35 -11.49 -14.18
N GLN A 56 3.16 -12.01 -13.93
CA GLN A 56 1.97 -11.71 -14.71
C GLN A 56 1.66 -10.20 -14.73
N LEU A 57 1.65 -9.55 -13.55
CA LEU A 57 1.41 -8.11 -13.44
C LEU A 57 2.52 -7.29 -14.15
N ALA A 58 3.79 -7.70 -14.01
CA ALA A 58 4.91 -7.06 -14.69
C ALA A 58 4.82 -7.23 -16.21
N THR A 59 4.38 -8.39 -16.70
CA THR A 59 4.16 -8.64 -18.14
C THR A 59 3.09 -7.73 -18.70
N ARG A 60 1.96 -7.58 -18.02
CA ARG A 60 0.88 -6.63 -18.39
C ARG A 60 1.41 -5.20 -18.43
N TYR A 61 2.14 -4.80 -17.41
CA TYR A 61 2.75 -3.48 -17.33
C TYR A 61 3.72 -3.23 -18.49
N LYS A 62 4.58 -4.20 -18.82
CA LYS A 62 5.54 -4.11 -19.93
C LYS A 62 4.83 -4.01 -21.29
N GLN A 63 3.71 -4.70 -21.49
CA GLN A 63 2.89 -4.58 -22.70
C GLN A 63 2.41 -3.14 -22.91
N MET A 64 1.86 -2.50 -21.86
CA MET A 64 1.42 -1.11 -21.93
C MET A 64 2.57 -0.13 -22.24
N ILE A 65 3.75 -0.34 -21.65
CA ILE A 65 4.95 0.45 -21.94
C ILE A 65 5.29 0.34 -23.42
N ASN A 66 5.40 -0.88 -23.95
CA ASN A 66 5.78 -1.12 -25.34
C ASN A 66 4.82 -0.43 -26.31
N VAL A 67 3.51 -0.58 -26.10
CA VAL A 67 2.49 0.07 -26.95
C VAL A 67 2.60 1.59 -26.86
N SER A 68 2.73 2.14 -25.64
CA SER A 68 2.81 3.59 -25.44
C SER A 68 4.06 4.21 -26.07
N ILE A 69 5.20 3.50 -26.02
CA ILE A 69 6.45 3.92 -26.67
C ILE A 69 6.32 3.83 -28.20
N GLN A 70 5.76 2.74 -28.74
CA GLN A 70 5.55 2.57 -30.18
C GLN A 70 4.61 3.63 -30.78
N GLN A 71 3.62 4.06 -30.00
CA GLN A 71 2.67 5.09 -30.38
C GLN A 71 3.18 6.51 -30.08
N GLU A 72 4.38 6.65 -29.53
CA GLU A 72 4.95 7.93 -29.05
C GLU A 72 4.00 8.72 -28.13
N ASN A 73 3.13 8.00 -27.38
CA ASN A 73 2.14 8.60 -26.52
C ASN A 73 2.75 9.02 -25.18
N VAL A 74 3.23 10.26 -25.14
CA VAL A 74 3.88 10.85 -23.96
C VAL A 74 2.97 10.83 -22.72
N GLN A 75 1.67 11.06 -22.91
CA GLN A 75 0.72 11.08 -21.80
C GLN A 75 0.60 9.70 -21.14
N ASN A 76 0.48 8.64 -21.92
CA ASN A 76 0.44 7.27 -21.39
C ASN A 76 1.77 6.90 -20.72
N ILE A 77 2.92 7.32 -21.28
CA ILE A 77 4.23 7.13 -20.66
C ILE A 77 4.26 7.80 -19.27
N ASN A 78 3.74 9.02 -19.17
CA ASN A 78 3.68 9.75 -17.91
C ASN A 78 2.80 9.03 -16.87
N TYR A 79 1.60 8.56 -17.24
CA TYR A 79 0.73 7.79 -16.35
C TYR A 79 1.39 6.49 -15.89
N LEU A 80 2.05 5.76 -16.79
CA LEU A 80 2.75 4.52 -16.43
C LEU A 80 3.91 4.77 -15.47
N MET A 81 4.66 5.86 -15.66
CA MET A 81 5.71 6.29 -14.74
C MET A 81 5.13 6.66 -13.36
N ALA A 82 4.10 7.49 -13.35
CA ALA A 82 3.41 7.88 -12.11
C ALA A 82 2.88 6.64 -11.35
N LEU A 83 2.30 5.67 -12.07
CA LEU A 83 1.81 4.40 -11.50
C LEU A 83 2.92 3.57 -10.87
N LEU A 84 4.10 3.49 -11.51
CA LEU A 84 5.28 2.81 -10.96
C LEU A 84 5.65 3.38 -9.58
N PHE A 85 5.81 4.70 -9.51
CA PHE A 85 6.28 5.35 -8.28
C PHE A 85 5.18 5.48 -7.23
N GLN A 86 3.92 5.66 -7.63
CA GLN A 86 2.75 5.58 -6.74
C GLN A 86 2.64 4.20 -6.07
N THR A 87 2.95 3.13 -6.79
CA THR A 87 2.99 1.77 -6.22
C THR A 87 4.01 1.68 -5.08
N ARG A 88 5.16 2.38 -5.18
CA ARG A 88 6.20 2.39 -4.15
C ARG A 88 5.95 3.38 -3.04
N ASP A 89 5.31 4.48 -3.31
CA ASP A 89 5.20 5.61 -2.39
C ASP A 89 4.55 5.23 -1.06
N LEU A 90 5.29 5.47 0.03
CA LEU A 90 4.87 5.18 1.41
C LEU A 90 4.01 6.29 2.02
N ALA A 91 4.02 7.48 1.44
CA ALA A 91 3.37 8.64 2.04
C ALA A 91 2.05 9.01 1.36
N GLY A 92 1.94 8.80 0.05
CA GLY A 92 0.75 9.15 -0.73
C GLY A 92 0.31 8.06 -1.70
N GLY A 93 0.95 6.88 -1.68
CA GLY A 93 0.67 5.78 -2.59
C GLY A 93 0.35 4.48 -1.87
N LYS A 94 0.57 3.37 -2.57
CA LYS A 94 0.23 2.03 -2.05
C LYS A 94 1.24 1.44 -1.07
N GLY A 95 2.50 1.91 -1.07
CA GLY A 95 3.57 1.33 -0.24
C GLY A 95 3.98 -0.10 -0.61
N GLU A 96 3.58 -0.60 -1.79
CA GLU A 96 3.80 -1.99 -2.22
C GLU A 96 5.18 -2.18 -2.86
N TYR A 97 6.22 -2.16 -2.03
CA TYR A 97 7.62 -2.21 -2.44
C TYR A 97 7.96 -3.43 -3.31
N SER A 98 7.40 -4.60 -3.02
CA SER A 98 7.72 -5.84 -3.75
C SER A 98 7.23 -5.78 -5.20
N LEU A 99 6.07 -5.15 -5.46
CA LEU A 99 5.56 -4.93 -6.80
C LEU A 99 6.41 -3.91 -7.55
N PHE A 100 6.73 -2.78 -6.92
CA PHE A 100 7.62 -1.79 -7.51
C PHE A 100 8.94 -2.41 -8.01
N TYR A 101 9.57 -3.30 -7.23
CA TYR A 101 10.83 -3.94 -7.64
C TYR A 101 10.68 -4.86 -8.85
N HIS A 102 9.48 -5.43 -9.09
CA HIS A 102 9.21 -6.25 -10.27
C HIS A 102 8.78 -5.42 -11.48
N LEU A 103 8.17 -4.25 -11.27
CA LEU A 103 7.76 -3.34 -12.35
C LEU A 103 8.93 -2.51 -12.88
N LEU A 104 9.88 -2.12 -12.04
CA LEU A 104 11.02 -1.28 -12.44
C LEU A 104 11.84 -1.86 -13.60
N PRO A 105 12.19 -3.16 -13.64
CA PRO A 105 12.93 -3.75 -14.76
C PRO A 105 12.22 -3.68 -16.11
N CYS A 106 10.90 -3.47 -16.14
CA CYS A 106 10.15 -3.37 -17.40
C CYS A 106 10.57 -2.17 -18.28
N TRP A 107 11.27 -1.21 -17.70
CA TRP A 107 11.75 -0.01 -18.40
C TRP A 107 13.18 -0.14 -18.96
N GLU A 108 13.93 -1.20 -18.65
CA GLU A 108 15.34 -1.33 -19.05
C GLU A 108 15.52 -1.28 -20.56
N ASP A 109 14.63 -1.89 -21.34
CA ASP A 109 14.71 -1.93 -22.80
C ASP A 109 14.49 -0.54 -23.45
N HIS A 110 13.92 0.40 -22.71
CA HIS A 110 13.55 1.73 -23.21
C HIS A 110 14.45 2.87 -22.67
N TRP A 111 15.53 2.55 -21.98
CA TRP A 111 16.39 3.55 -21.34
C TRP A 111 17.15 4.45 -22.31
N GLN A 112 17.24 4.07 -23.58
CA GLN A 112 17.84 4.91 -24.63
C GLN A 112 16.93 6.08 -25.03
N ASN A 113 15.64 6.00 -24.76
CA ASN A 113 14.71 7.11 -24.94
C ASN A 113 15.00 8.19 -23.87
N ALA A 114 15.38 9.40 -24.31
CA ALA A 114 15.79 10.48 -23.42
C ALA A 114 14.70 10.89 -22.42
N LEU A 115 13.42 10.91 -22.84
CA LEU A 115 12.27 11.20 -21.99
C LEU A 115 12.11 10.13 -20.90
N VAL A 116 12.13 8.85 -21.28
CA VAL A 116 12.03 7.71 -20.37
C VAL A 116 13.15 7.76 -19.34
N LYS A 117 14.40 7.93 -19.82
CA LYS A 117 15.59 8.01 -18.97
C LYS A 117 15.46 9.11 -17.93
N SER A 118 15.17 10.34 -18.35
CA SER A 118 15.09 11.49 -17.43
C SER A 118 14.06 11.29 -16.35
N LYS A 119 12.86 10.77 -16.69
CA LYS A 119 11.77 10.54 -15.76
C LYS A 119 12.06 9.40 -14.77
N ILE A 120 12.68 8.30 -15.21
CA ILE A 120 13.04 7.21 -14.30
C ILE A 120 14.14 7.65 -13.33
N GLU A 121 15.18 8.34 -13.83
CA GLU A 121 16.28 8.84 -13.01
C GLU A 121 15.76 9.81 -11.94
N ALA A 122 14.88 10.74 -12.30
CA ALA A 122 14.24 11.64 -11.37
C ALA A 122 13.41 10.87 -10.33
N GLY A 123 12.55 9.94 -10.77
CA GLY A 123 11.75 9.11 -9.87
C GLY A 123 12.58 8.27 -8.91
N LEU A 124 13.66 7.65 -9.38
CA LEU A 124 14.58 6.90 -8.53
C LEU A 124 15.25 7.81 -7.49
N SER A 125 15.61 9.04 -7.86
CA SER A 125 16.11 10.02 -6.88
C SER A 125 15.09 10.26 -5.77
N LEU A 126 13.80 10.43 -6.10
CA LEU A 126 12.71 10.61 -5.15
C LEU A 126 12.40 9.37 -4.29
N VAL A 127 12.79 8.17 -4.74
CA VAL A 127 12.68 6.95 -3.89
C VAL A 127 13.62 7.03 -2.69
N PHE A 128 14.80 7.62 -2.85
CA PHE A 128 15.85 7.55 -1.83
C PHE A 128 16.08 8.84 -1.05
N THR A 129 15.84 9.98 -1.68
CA THR A 129 16.21 11.29 -1.14
C THR A 129 15.02 12.25 -1.08
N ASN A 130 15.14 13.24 -0.19
CA ASN A 130 14.28 14.42 -0.24
C ASN A 130 14.93 15.37 -1.26
N VAL A 131 14.31 15.51 -2.40
CA VAL A 131 14.80 16.41 -3.46
C VAL A 131 13.84 17.59 -3.57
N THR A 132 14.38 18.79 -3.67
CA THR A 132 13.63 19.96 -4.12
C THR A 132 13.83 20.04 -5.64
N TYR A 133 12.76 19.97 -6.41
CA TYR A 133 12.79 20.24 -7.84
C TYR A 133 12.30 21.66 -8.08
N GLU A 134 13.11 22.44 -8.75
CA GLU A 134 12.65 23.66 -9.39
C GLU A 134 11.93 23.25 -10.67
N THR A 135 10.61 23.39 -10.70
CA THR A 135 9.86 23.36 -11.95
C THR A 135 9.84 24.77 -12.52
N CYS A 136 9.61 24.93 -13.84
CA CYS A 136 9.55 26.25 -14.48
C CYS A 136 8.53 27.22 -13.85
N GLU A 137 7.65 26.71 -12.98
CA GLU A 137 6.56 27.48 -12.38
C GLU A 137 6.51 27.44 -10.83
N ARG A 138 7.14 26.46 -10.16
CA ARG A 138 7.10 26.30 -8.69
C ARG A 138 8.27 25.48 -8.15
N ASP A 139 8.76 25.84 -6.97
CA ASP A 139 9.62 25.02 -6.13
C ASP A 139 8.78 23.94 -5.43
N VAL A 140 8.84 22.70 -5.90
CA VAL A 140 8.16 21.56 -5.26
C VAL A 140 9.14 20.86 -4.32
N SER A 141 8.95 21.05 -3.02
CA SER A 141 9.74 20.40 -1.97
C SER A 141 9.05 19.11 -1.51
N PHE A 142 9.65 17.96 -1.83
CA PHE A 142 9.17 16.67 -1.33
C PHE A 142 9.74 16.37 0.06
N LYS A 143 8.95 16.58 1.09
CA LYS A 143 9.36 16.33 2.49
C LYS A 143 9.62 14.86 2.81
N ASN A 144 9.03 13.92 2.06
CA ASN A 144 9.15 12.48 2.30
C ASN A 144 9.47 11.75 1.00
N PRO A 145 10.57 10.97 0.94
CA PRO A 145 10.87 10.14 -0.22
C PRO A 145 9.79 9.07 -0.43
N TYR A 146 9.63 8.60 -1.67
CA TYR A 146 8.69 7.52 -1.99
C TYR A 146 9.06 6.21 -1.29
N GLY A 147 10.33 5.99 -1.06
CA GLY A 147 10.87 4.78 -0.46
C GLY A 147 11.91 5.05 0.62
N SER A 148 13.00 4.32 0.55
CA SER A 148 14.14 4.47 1.47
C SER A 148 15.39 3.76 0.94
N TRP A 149 16.56 4.09 1.47
CA TRP A 149 17.82 3.40 1.16
C TRP A 149 17.79 1.87 1.42
N LYS A 150 16.80 1.40 2.17
CA LYS A 150 16.57 -0.04 2.34
C LYS A 150 16.26 -0.74 1.01
N ASP A 151 15.60 -0.04 0.10
CA ASP A 151 15.12 -0.60 -1.17
C ASP A 151 16.26 -1.03 -2.08
N VAL A 152 17.40 -0.36 -2.04
CA VAL A 152 18.59 -0.69 -2.84
C VAL A 152 18.88 -2.18 -2.82
N LYS A 153 19.01 -2.77 -1.64
CA LYS A 153 19.35 -4.19 -1.52
C LYS A 153 18.25 -5.15 -1.97
N TYR A 154 16.98 -4.73 -1.91
CA TYR A 154 15.86 -5.53 -2.39
C TYR A 154 15.70 -5.42 -3.91
N ILE A 155 15.94 -4.25 -4.49
CA ILE A 155 15.99 -4.08 -5.95
C ILE A 155 17.08 -5.00 -6.53
N TYR A 156 18.31 -4.96 -5.99
CA TYR A 156 19.38 -5.86 -6.40
C TYR A 156 19.01 -7.33 -6.29
N GLN A 157 18.34 -7.72 -5.19
CA GLN A 157 17.89 -9.11 -5.03
C GLN A 157 16.84 -9.49 -6.08
N THR A 158 15.90 -8.58 -6.38
CA THR A 158 14.87 -8.83 -7.38
C THR A 158 15.47 -8.94 -8.79
N TYR A 159 16.42 -8.08 -9.15
CA TYR A 159 17.14 -8.21 -10.42
C TYR A 159 17.86 -9.54 -10.52
N ARG A 160 18.56 -9.94 -9.46
CA ARG A 160 19.20 -11.25 -9.41
C ARG A 160 18.20 -12.39 -9.65
N ASP A 161 17.03 -12.32 -9.00
CA ASP A 161 16.01 -13.38 -9.09
C ASP A 161 15.36 -13.40 -10.49
N ILE A 162 15.06 -12.23 -11.09
CA ILE A 162 14.46 -12.12 -12.44
C ILE A 162 15.43 -12.61 -13.52
N TYR A 163 16.69 -12.19 -13.44
CA TYR A 163 17.70 -12.48 -14.47
C TYR A 163 18.57 -13.68 -14.13
N ASN A 164 18.24 -14.40 -13.07
CA ASN A 164 18.89 -15.65 -12.61
C ASN A 164 20.43 -15.56 -12.50
N TRP A 165 20.92 -14.46 -11.90
CA TRP A 165 22.38 -14.24 -11.80
C TRP A 165 23.05 -15.31 -10.95
N GLN A 166 24.07 -15.93 -11.53
CA GLN A 166 24.95 -16.87 -10.84
C GLN A 166 26.13 -16.14 -10.16
N THR A 167 26.91 -16.87 -9.37
CA THR A 167 28.10 -16.28 -8.70
C THR A 167 29.13 -15.78 -9.70
N SER A 168 29.29 -16.45 -10.85
CA SER A 168 30.15 -16.03 -11.96
C SER A 168 29.72 -14.71 -12.55
N ASP A 169 28.40 -14.51 -12.79
CA ASP A 169 27.86 -13.28 -13.37
C ASP A 169 28.12 -12.09 -12.45
N ILE A 170 27.95 -12.30 -11.14
CA ILE A 170 28.24 -11.29 -10.11
C ILE A 170 29.73 -10.94 -10.12
N ALA A 171 30.62 -11.92 -10.27
CA ALA A 171 32.05 -11.68 -10.34
C ALA A 171 32.44 -10.85 -11.59
N HIS A 172 31.71 -10.99 -12.69
CA HIS A 172 31.89 -10.21 -13.93
C HIS A 172 31.08 -8.91 -14.00
N ASN A 173 30.57 -8.42 -12.86
CA ASN A 173 29.85 -7.15 -12.74
C ASN A 173 28.59 -7.06 -13.61
N CYS A 174 27.82 -8.13 -13.72
CA CYS A 174 26.61 -8.21 -14.55
C CYS A 174 25.59 -7.09 -14.26
N TRP A 175 25.58 -6.53 -13.05
CA TRP A 175 24.70 -5.41 -12.69
C TRP A 175 24.94 -4.14 -13.54
N ASN A 176 26.15 -3.97 -14.11
CA ASN A 176 26.45 -2.83 -14.99
C ASN A 176 25.70 -2.88 -16.32
N ASN A 177 25.11 -4.01 -16.67
CA ASN A 177 24.27 -4.14 -17.88
C ASN A 177 22.88 -3.53 -17.68
N TYR A 178 22.52 -3.15 -16.44
CA TYR A 178 21.18 -2.62 -16.12
C TYR A 178 21.26 -1.14 -15.75
N ASN A 179 20.52 -0.34 -16.49
CA ASN A 179 20.57 1.12 -16.39
C ASN A 179 20.04 1.63 -15.04
N ALA A 180 18.94 1.07 -14.54
CA ALA A 180 18.40 1.43 -13.23
C ALA A 180 19.43 1.16 -12.12
N LEU A 181 20.13 0.01 -12.16
CA LEU A 181 21.14 -0.30 -11.16
C LEU A 181 22.36 0.60 -11.27
N ARG A 182 22.80 0.96 -12.47
CA ARG A 182 23.88 1.95 -12.64
C ARG A 182 23.53 3.30 -12.04
N TYR A 183 22.29 3.76 -12.28
CA TYR A 183 21.85 5.02 -11.69
C TYR A 183 21.71 4.95 -10.17
N ILE A 184 21.15 3.87 -9.63
CA ILE A 184 21.08 3.63 -8.17
C ILE A 184 22.49 3.60 -7.56
N ASN A 185 23.45 2.97 -8.22
CA ASN A 185 24.85 2.95 -7.77
C ASN A 185 25.44 4.36 -7.67
N LYS A 186 25.17 5.20 -8.67
CA LYS A 186 25.57 6.61 -8.65
C LYS A 186 24.98 7.31 -7.41
N LEU A 187 23.67 7.22 -7.20
CA LEU A 187 23.00 7.82 -6.04
C LEU A 187 23.56 7.33 -4.69
N VAL A 188 23.83 6.03 -4.59
CA VAL A 188 24.42 5.43 -3.37
C VAL A 188 25.82 5.96 -3.13
N VAL A 189 26.66 6.00 -4.14
CA VAL A 189 28.05 6.49 -4.03
C VAL A 189 28.07 7.97 -3.68
N ASP A 190 27.28 8.77 -4.37
CA ASP A 190 27.17 10.21 -4.13
C ASP A 190 26.75 10.48 -2.68
N GLU A 191 25.71 9.78 -2.17
CA GLU A 191 25.25 9.93 -0.79
C GLU A 191 26.29 9.45 0.23
N LEU A 192 27.00 8.35 -0.03
CA LEU A 192 28.06 7.84 0.86
C LEU A 192 29.24 8.82 0.94
N LEU A 193 29.57 9.51 -0.14
CA LEU A 193 30.67 10.46 -0.19
C LEU A 193 30.26 11.81 0.43
N VAL A 194 29.14 12.39 0.01
CA VAL A 194 28.66 13.71 0.48
C VAL A 194 28.29 13.68 1.96
N LYS A 195 27.60 12.65 2.42
CA LYS A 195 27.10 12.52 3.81
C LYS A 195 28.08 11.87 4.77
N ARG A 196 29.33 11.67 4.38
CA ARG A 196 30.36 11.07 5.24
C ARG A 196 30.61 11.88 6.52
N ALA A 197 30.50 13.18 6.46
CA ALA A 197 30.69 14.05 7.62
C ALA A 197 29.46 14.09 8.54
N THR A 198 28.26 14.19 7.96
CA THR A 198 26.98 14.43 8.66
C THR A 198 26.22 13.15 9.00
N GLY A 199 26.51 12.05 8.32
CA GLY A 199 25.78 10.79 8.43
C GLY A 199 24.53 10.76 7.57
N SER A 200 24.17 9.56 7.09
CA SER A 200 22.93 9.30 6.35
C SER A 200 22.43 7.89 6.64
N LEU A 201 21.14 7.66 6.49
CA LEU A 201 20.53 6.33 6.61
C LEU A 201 21.04 5.35 5.56
N VAL A 202 21.69 5.80 4.48
CA VAL A 202 22.37 4.91 3.52
C VAL A 202 23.36 3.99 4.23
N PHE A 203 24.15 4.51 5.19
CA PHE A 203 25.12 3.71 5.96
C PHE A 203 24.45 2.61 6.79
N LYS A 204 23.25 2.87 7.31
CA LYS A 204 22.46 1.86 8.04
C LYS A 204 22.02 0.72 7.13
N TRP A 205 21.63 1.03 5.90
CA TRP A 205 20.98 0.08 5.00
C TRP A 205 21.91 -0.62 4.05
N MET A 206 23.16 -0.16 3.89
CA MET A 206 24.14 -0.87 3.08
C MET A 206 24.33 -2.33 3.54
N PRO A 207 24.44 -3.28 2.61
CA PRO A 207 24.59 -4.70 2.90
C PRO A 207 25.80 -4.97 3.77
N ARG A 208 25.65 -5.88 4.73
CA ARG A 208 26.74 -6.38 5.58
C ARG A 208 27.26 -7.69 5.01
N GLU A 209 28.58 -7.88 5.00
CA GLU A 209 29.24 -9.08 4.47
C GLU A 209 28.68 -10.39 5.07
N LYS A 210 28.39 -10.39 6.36
CA LYS A 210 27.86 -11.56 7.09
C LYS A 210 26.34 -11.74 6.96
N SER A 211 25.65 -10.94 6.16
CA SER A 211 24.21 -11.12 5.93
C SER A 211 23.97 -12.34 5.04
N SER A 212 23.21 -13.31 5.52
CA SER A 212 22.85 -14.51 4.75
C SER A 212 22.15 -14.16 3.43
N LYS A 213 21.24 -13.20 3.44
CA LYS A 213 20.46 -12.81 2.26
C LYS A 213 21.17 -11.82 1.34
N PHE A 214 21.88 -10.83 1.89
CA PHE A 214 22.38 -9.69 1.14
C PHE A 214 23.91 -9.56 1.16
N GLY A 215 24.62 -10.50 1.79
CA GLY A 215 26.08 -10.43 1.93
C GLY A 215 26.84 -10.40 0.60
N TRP A 216 26.31 -11.06 -0.43
CA TRP A 216 26.86 -11.05 -1.77
C TRP A 216 26.93 -9.62 -2.38
N GLN A 217 25.99 -8.73 -2.03
CA GLN A 217 25.98 -7.35 -2.49
C GLN A 217 27.05 -6.49 -1.79
N ALA A 218 27.49 -6.86 -0.60
CA ALA A 218 28.48 -6.09 0.14
C ALA A 218 29.79 -5.91 -0.65
N LYS A 219 30.18 -6.93 -1.42
CA LYS A 219 31.36 -6.88 -2.30
C LYS A 219 31.21 -5.85 -3.42
N ILE A 220 30.01 -5.76 -3.99
CA ILE A 220 29.68 -4.79 -5.04
C ILE A 220 29.84 -3.38 -4.49
N PHE A 221 29.15 -3.04 -3.41
CA PHE A 221 29.18 -1.69 -2.84
C PHE A 221 30.54 -1.32 -2.25
N ALA A 222 31.27 -2.28 -1.72
CA ALA A 222 32.65 -2.05 -1.28
C ALA A 222 33.55 -1.65 -2.46
N ARG A 223 33.43 -2.34 -3.59
CA ARG A 223 34.20 -2.02 -4.80
C ARG A 223 33.78 -0.68 -5.40
N LEU A 224 32.48 -0.45 -5.58
CA LEU A 224 31.93 0.82 -6.08
C LEU A 224 32.40 2.02 -5.24
N LEU A 225 32.36 1.89 -3.92
CA LEU A 225 32.84 2.93 -3.03
C LEU A 225 34.35 3.14 -3.20
N TRP A 226 35.12 2.06 -3.30
CA TRP A 226 36.57 2.15 -3.47
C TRP A 226 36.94 2.86 -4.77
N ASP A 227 36.34 2.46 -5.88
CA ASP A 227 36.66 2.99 -7.22
C ASP A 227 36.33 4.49 -7.34
N ASN A 228 35.31 4.97 -6.60
CA ASN A 228 34.91 6.39 -6.64
C ASN A 228 35.51 7.23 -5.51
N TYR A 229 35.96 6.63 -4.42
CA TYR A 229 36.50 7.35 -3.27
C TYR A 229 38.01 7.56 -3.35
N ASN A 230 38.71 6.72 -4.11
CA ASN A 230 40.15 6.61 -3.96
C ASN A 230 40.90 7.38 -5.02
N ASN A 231 41.15 8.66 -4.76
CA ASN A 231 42.32 9.37 -5.36
C ASN A 231 43.65 8.82 -4.83
N SER A 232 43.71 7.62 -4.26
CA SER A 232 44.80 7.18 -3.45
C SER A 232 45.82 6.37 -4.23
N LYS A 233 47.01 6.42 -3.71
CA LYS A 233 48.29 5.84 -4.10
C LYS A 233 48.31 4.28 -4.29
N ILE A 234 47.18 3.57 -4.07
CA ILE A 234 47.05 2.13 -4.19
C ILE A 234 46.23 1.78 -5.42
N ALA A 235 46.86 1.51 -6.54
CA ALA A 235 46.21 1.28 -7.83
C ALA A 235 45.34 0.01 -7.87
N ASN A 236 45.71 -1.08 -7.19
CA ASN A 236 44.97 -2.35 -7.16
C ASN A 236 44.96 -2.97 -5.76
N PRO A 237 44.11 -2.55 -4.84
CA PRO A 237 43.99 -3.13 -3.54
C PRO A 237 43.38 -4.55 -3.62
N GLY A 238 43.92 -5.47 -2.87
CA GLY A 238 43.32 -6.79 -2.73
C GLY A 238 41.90 -6.69 -2.12
N HIS A 239 41.02 -7.61 -2.51
CA HIS A 239 39.62 -7.65 -2.09
C HIS A 239 39.42 -7.52 -0.56
N ALA A 240 40.27 -8.19 0.22
CA ALA A 240 40.21 -8.17 1.68
C ALA A 240 40.42 -6.77 2.27
N TYR A 241 41.31 -5.97 1.64
CA TYR A 241 41.56 -4.59 2.07
C TYR A 241 40.38 -3.67 1.76
N VAL A 242 39.80 -3.76 0.55
CA VAL A 242 38.59 -3.03 0.16
C VAL A 242 37.43 -3.32 1.12
N MET A 243 37.21 -4.59 1.44
CA MET A 243 36.19 -5.00 2.40
C MET A 243 36.48 -4.50 3.83
N LYS A 244 37.74 -4.43 4.24
CA LYS A 244 38.12 -3.86 5.53
C LYS A 244 37.74 -2.37 5.61
N VAL A 245 38.09 -1.59 4.59
CA VAL A 245 37.75 -0.14 4.50
C VAL A 245 36.25 0.05 4.53
N TYR A 246 35.51 -0.71 3.74
CA TYR A 246 34.03 -0.67 3.71
C TYR A 246 33.44 -0.95 5.09
N ARG A 247 33.86 -1.99 5.79
CA ARG A 247 33.38 -2.31 7.14
C ARG A 247 33.67 -1.20 8.14
N GLN A 248 34.89 -0.65 8.11
CA GLN A 248 35.31 0.44 9.01
C GLN A 248 34.48 1.69 8.79
N LEU A 249 34.24 2.09 7.52
CA LEU A 249 33.41 3.24 7.20
C LEU A 249 31.98 3.03 7.71
N LEU A 250 31.36 1.90 7.39
CA LEU A 250 30.00 1.62 7.81
C LEU A 250 29.87 1.59 9.35
N ALA A 251 30.85 1.00 10.06
CA ALA A 251 30.83 0.96 11.51
C ALA A 251 30.94 2.36 12.13
N ALA A 252 31.86 3.19 11.63
CA ALA A 252 32.06 4.55 12.11
C ALA A 252 30.79 5.41 11.90
N GLN A 253 30.19 5.33 10.72
CA GLN A 253 29.00 6.11 10.39
C GLN A 253 27.76 5.65 11.16
N ASN A 254 27.57 4.34 11.33
CA ASN A 254 26.44 3.82 12.12
C ASN A 254 26.51 4.23 13.60
N LYS A 255 27.72 4.38 14.18
CA LYS A 255 27.86 4.93 15.53
C LYS A 255 27.34 6.38 15.62
N LYS A 256 27.62 7.21 14.59
CA LYS A 256 27.12 8.60 14.52
C LYS A 256 25.60 8.68 14.43
N LEU A 257 24.96 7.73 13.73
CA LEU A 257 23.50 7.73 13.53
C LEU A 257 22.68 7.49 14.80
N LYS A 258 23.29 7.02 15.88
CA LYS A 258 22.63 6.77 17.19
C LYS A 258 21.28 6.05 17.04
N THR A 259 21.21 5.07 16.13
CA THR A 259 19.98 4.32 15.92
C THR A 259 19.74 3.37 17.07
N THR A 260 18.48 2.97 17.29
CA THR A 260 18.07 1.99 18.31
C THR A 260 18.99 0.76 18.34
N GLN A 261 19.33 0.22 17.15
CA GLN A 261 20.19 -0.96 17.03
C GLN A 261 21.62 -0.72 17.56
N ILE A 262 22.14 0.50 17.48
CA ILE A 262 23.47 0.81 18.01
C ILE A 262 23.45 0.78 19.54
N TYR A 263 22.44 1.33 20.17
CA TYR A 263 22.27 1.25 21.63
C TYR A 263 22.14 -0.20 22.10
N GLN A 264 21.30 -0.98 21.41
CA GLN A 264 21.09 -2.39 21.71
C GLN A 264 22.37 -3.23 21.58
N CYS A 265 23.14 -3.05 20.48
CA CYS A 265 24.40 -3.75 20.28
C CYS A 265 25.49 -3.38 21.29
N ASN A 266 25.43 -2.20 21.86
CA ASN A 266 26.38 -1.71 22.86
C ASN A 266 25.96 -2.03 24.30
N GLY A 267 24.83 -2.72 24.52
CA GLY A 267 24.29 -2.97 25.85
C GLY A 267 23.87 -1.71 26.60
N LYS A 268 23.45 -0.68 25.87
CA LYS A 268 23.00 0.63 26.41
C LYS A 268 21.53 0.87 26.11
N TRP A 269 20.69 -0.05 26.55
CA TRP A 269 19.25 0.04 26.30
C TRP A 269 18.58 1.20 27.05
N SER A 270 19.07 1.51 28.25
CA SER A 270 18.60 2.64 29.05
C SER A 270 18.79 3.99 28.39
N ASP A 271 19.76 4.13 27.49
CA ASP A 271 20.05 5.36 26.73
C ASP A 271 19.11 5.57 25.52
N ILE A 272 18.17 4.65 25.26
CA ILE A 272 17.23 4.76 24.14
C ILE A 272 16.19 5.84 24.45
N ASP A 273 16.19 6.92 23.65
CA ASP A 273 15.13 7.93 23.65
C ASP A 273 14.04 7.50 22.67
N PHE A 274 12.88 7.10 23.22
CA PHE A 274 11.76 6.58 22.42
C PHE A 274 11.16 7.62 21.50
N ALA A 275 11.15 8.88 21.89
CA ALA A 275 10.64 9.97 21.08
C ALA A 275 11.57 10.31 19.90
N LYS A 276 12.90 10.19 20.05
CA LYS A 276 13.88 10.60 19.03
C LYS A 276 14.47 9.45 18.26
N ASN A 277 14.93 8.39 18.95
CA ASN A 277 15.76 7.34 18.35
C ASN A 277 14.97 6.16 17.77
N VAL A 278 13.69 5.99 18.14
CA VAL A 278 12.88 4.85 17.73
C VAL A 278 11.90 5.25 16.63
N THR A 279 11.92 4.50 15.51
CA THR A 279 10.93 4.68 14.43
C THR A 279 9.66 3.88 14.71
N SER A 280 8.51 4.27 14.14
CA SER A 280 7.22 3.58 14.27
C SER A 280 7.35 2.06 14.07
N ILE A 281 7.97 1.65 12.97
CA ILE A 281 8.16 0.21 12.63
C ILE A 281 9.08 -0.49 13.64
N THR A 282 10.14 0.18 14.13
CA THR A 282 11.03 -0.41 15.14
C THR A 282 10.30 -0.58 16.46
N MET A 283 9.52 0.42 16.85
CA MET A 283 8.71 0.37 18.09
C MET A 283 7.71 -0.78 18.02
N GLN A 284 6.96 -0.88 16.93
CA GLN A 284 5.99 -1.95 16.72
C GLN A 284 6.63 -3.35 16.78
N LYS A 285 7.79 -3.56 16.11
CA LYS A 285 8.44 -4.86 16.03
C LYS A 285 9.22 -5.26 17.28
N GLN A 286 9.66 -4.31 18.06
CA GLN A 286 10.55 -4.56 19.21
C GLN A 286 9.90 -4.20 20.56
N ARG A 287 8.59 -3.92 20.61
CA ARG A 287 7.92 -3.53 21.84
C ARG A 287 8.11 -4.53 22.98
N SER A 288 7.99 -5.83 22.72
CA SER A 288 8.24 -6.87 23.74
C SER A 288 9.68 -6.83 24.26
N ALA A 289 10.66 -6.58 23.37
CA ALA A 289 12.05 -6.42 23.80
C ALA A 289 12.25 -5.15 24.63
N PHE A 290 11.58 -4.04 24.30
CA PHE A 290 11.58 -2.82 25.13
C PHE A 290 10.89 -3.02 26.46
N LEU A 291 9.87 -3.87 26.56
CA LEU A 291 9.21 -4.26 27.80
C LEU A 291 10.01 -5.30 28.60
N CYS A 292 11.26 -5.57 28.20
CA CYS A 292 12.14 -6.52 28.87
C CYS A 292 11.66 -7.99 28.84
N VAL A 293 10.83 -8.33 27.83
CA VAL A 293 10.34 -9.69 27.62
C VAL A 293 11.29 -10.42 26.66
N GLY A 294 11.76 -11.62 27.07
CA GLY A 294 12.59 -12.50 26.26
C GLY A 294 11.78 -13.26 25.20
N THR A 295 12.49 -13.99 24.32
CA THR A 295 11.89 -14.79 23.24
C THR A 295 10.92 -15.86 23.76
N ASN A 296 11.13 -16.37 24.97
CA ASN A 296 10.27 -17.35 25.61
C ASN A 296 9.21 -16.72 26.52
N LYS A 297 8.89 -15.43 26.33
CA LYS A 297 7.98 -14.65 27.16
C LYS A 297 8.37 -14.57 28.65
N SER A 298 9.61 -14.92 29.00
CA SER A 298 10.16 -14.77 30.35
C SER A 298 10.78 -13.38 30.54
N ALA A 299 10.76 -12.87 31.79
CA ALA A 299 11.47 -11.63 32.12
C ALA A 299 12.99 -11.80 31.94
N VAL A 300 13.63 -10.80 31.36
CA VAL A 300 15.09 -10.79 31.19
C VAL A 300 15.76 -10.19 32.43
N GLN A 301 16.64 -10.92 33.07
CA GLN A 301 17.43 -10.49 34.21
C GLN A 301 18.62 -9.62 33.73
N ASN A 302 18.35 -8.34 33.46
CA ASN A 302 19.37 -7.36 33.03
C ASN A 302 18.91 -5.96 33.46
N GLU A 303 19.66 -5.31 34.32
CA GLU A 303 19.33 -4.01 34.91
C GLU A 303 19.15 -2.90 33.85
N ASP A 304 20.05 -2.80 32.88
CA ASP A 304 19.98 -1.81 31.80
C ASP A 304 18.70 -1.97 30.97
N ARG A 305 18.28 -3.23 30.72
CA ARG A 305 17.01 -3.52 30.02
C ARG A 305 15.79 -3.26 30.89
N GLN A 306 15.87 -3.43 32.21
CA GLN A 306 14.78 -3.08 33.12
C GLN A 306 14.59 -1.55 33.17
N ILE A 307 15.66 -0.78 33.22
CA ILE A 307 15.59 0.70 33.12
C ILE A 307 14.97 1.10 31.79
N CYS A 308 15.38 0.49 30.67
CA CYS A 308 14.78 0.72 29.35
C CYS A 308 13.27 0.44 29.37
N SER A 309 12.84 -0.65 30.02
CA SER A 309 11.42 -1.01 30.13
C SER A 309 10.62 0.05 30.90
N ASN A 310 11.17 0.56 31.99
CA ASN A 310 10.55 1.65 32.75
C ASN A 310 10.45 2.94 31.91
N ASN A 311 11.52 3.28 31.18
CA ASN A 311 11.52 4.43 30.29
C ASN A 311 10.46 4.29 29.18
N PHE A 312 10.27 3.07 28.65
CA PHE A 312 9.24 2.81 27.65
C PHE A 312 7.82 2.93 28.24
N ARG A 313 7.56 2.38 29.43
CA ARG A 313 6.29 2.56 30.12
C ARG A 313 5.96 4.04 30.39
N ASN A 314 6.95 4.80 30.88
CA ASN A 314 6.79 6.23 31.11
C ASN A 314 6.47 6.99 29.81
N TYR A 315 7.13 6.62 28.70
CA TYR A 315 6.84 7.17 27.39
C TYR A 315 5.40 6.86 26.93
N LEU A 316 4.94 5.62 27.09
CA LEU A 316 3.55 5.24 26.75
C LEU A 316 2.53 5.97 27.63
N ALA A 317 2.78 6.10 28.92
CA ALA A 317 1.93 6.86 29.83
C ALA A 317 1.85 8.34 29.43
N ALA A 318 2.98 8.96 29.04
CA ALA A 318 3.00 10.34 28.54
C ALA A 318 2.22 10.50 27.22
N CYS A 319 2.28 9.48 26.34
CA CYS A 319 1.47 9.48 25.12
C CYS A 319 -0.03 9.36 25.43
N ALA A 320 -0.42 8.49 26.37
CA ALA A 320 -1.81 8.35 26.80
C ALA A 320 -2.38 9.63 27.43
N GLN A 321 -1.53 10.41 28.13
CA GLN A 321 -1.88 11.72 28.70
C GLN A 321 -1.84 12.88 27.70
N GLY A 322 -1.47 12.61 26.42
CA GLY A 322 -1.34 13.64 25.40
C GLY A 322 -0.13 14.59 25.55
N THR A 323 0.76 14.34 26.53
CA THR A 323 1.96 15.16 26.78
C THR A 323 3.10 14.85 25.79
N GLN A 324 3.07 13.66 25.18
CA GLN A 324 3.96 13.27 24.08
C GLN A 324 3.17 12.62 22.95
N LYS A 325 3.72 12.71 21.73
CA LYS A 325 3.14 12.06 20.54
C LYS A 325 3.91 10.79 20.21
N ILE A 326 3.17 9.71 19.94
CA ILE A 326 3.76 8.48 19.43
C ILE A 326 4.01 8.59 17.92
N LYS A 327 5.09 7.99 17.44
CA LYS A 327 5.37 7.97 15.99
C LYS A 327 4.47 6.92 15.32
N ALA A 328 3.32 7.34 14.80
CA ALA A 328 2.34 6.46 14.16
C ALA A 328 2.39 6.47 12.62
N ALA A 329 2.90 7.53 11.99
CA ALA A 329 2.80 7.80 10.56
C ALA A 329 3.24 6.67 9.59
N ARG A 330 3.99 5.68 10.08
CA ARG A 330 4.42 4.49 9.31
C ARG A 330 4.22 3.20 10.10
N ALA A 331 3.33 3.19 11.07
CA ALA A 331 2.92 1.96 11.72
C ALA A 331 2.17 1.08 10.71
N GLN A 332 2.42 -0.23 10.76
CA GLN A 332 1.73 -1.18 9.90
C GLN A 332 0.40 -1.54 10.57
N GLY A 333 -0.68 -0.89 10.12
CA GLY A 333 -2.00 -1.06 10.72
C GLY A 333 -2.48 -2.51 10.71
N GLU A 334 -2.29 -3.22 9.58
CA GLU A 334 -2.64 -4.62 9.45
C GLU A 334 -1.92 -5.52 10.47
N ALA A 335 -0.64 -5.22 10.74
CA ALA A 335 0.11 -5.99 11.74
C ALA A 335 -0.35 -5.66 13.16
N LEU A 336 -0.75 -4.42 13.43
CA LEU A 336 -1.29 -4.02 14.72
C LEU A 336 -2.64 -4.69 14.98
N ILE A 337 -3.55 -4.65 14.01
CA ILE A 337 -4.85 -5.33 14.09
C ILE A 337 -4.65 -6.84 14.29
N LYS A 338 -3.75 -7.46 13.53
CA LYS A 338 -3.45 -8.89 13.67
C LYS A 338 -3.00 -9.25 15.10
N ASP A 339 -2.07 -8.47 15.64
CA ASP A 339 -1.58 -8.70 17.01
C ASP A 339 -2.71 -8.61 18.05
N LEU A 340 -3.56 -7.58 17.94
CA LEU A 340 -4.70 -7.38 18.84
C LEU A 340 -5.77 -8.46 18.65
N TRP A 341 -6.06 -8.85 17.43
CA TRP A 341 -7.09 -9.83 17.10
C TRP A 341 -6.72 -11.23 17.54
N CYS A 342 -5.48 -11.67 17.23
CA CYS A 342 -5.04 -13.03 17.54
C CYS A 342 -4.67 -13.24 19.01
N ASN A 343 -4.22 -12.20 19.72
CA ASN A 343 -3.67 -12.30 21.07
C ASN A 343 -4.52 -11.55 22.14
N SER A 344 -5.76 -11.20 21.85
CA SER A 344 -6.59 -10.34 22.70
C SER A 344 -6.70 -10.79 24.17
N GLY A 345 -6.56 -12.10 24.47
CA GLY A 345 -6.58 -12.65 25.83
C GLY A 345 -5.22 -12.71 26.54
N VAL A 346 -4.11 -12.33 25.85
CA VAL A 346 -2.73 -12.51 26.36
C VAL A 346 -1.91 -11.22 26.33
N LEU A 347 -2.47 -10.14 25.75
CA LEU A 347 -1.78 -8.85 25.64
C LEU A 347 -1.68 -8.17 27.00
N SER A 348 -0.48 -7.64 27.31
CA SER A 348 -0.29 -6.79 28.49
C SER A 348 -1.00 -5.44 28.31
N GLU A 349 -1.26 -4.76 29.43
CA GLU A 349 -1.86 -3.43 29.37
C GLU A 349 -0.97 -2.42 28.61
N GLU A 350 0.35 -2.55 28.69
CA GLU A 350 1.27 -1.69 27.93
C GLU A 350 1.20 -1.94 26.41
N GLU A 351 0.94 -3.19 25.99
CA GLU A 351 0.73 -3.51 24.57
C GLU A 351 -0.58 -2.93 24.05
N LYS A 352 -1.64 -2.94 24.85
CA LYS A 352 -2.90 -2.27 24.52
C LYS A 352 -2.74 -0.74 24.50
N GLN A 353 -2.08 -0.17 25.51
CA GLN A 353 -1.77 1.27 25.53
C GLN A 353 -0.98 1.72 24.32
N TYR A 354 0.04 0.94 23.91
CA TYR A 354 0.79 1.21 22.69
C TYR A 354 -0.11 1.24 21.46
N ALA A 355 -0.97 0.23 21.30
CA ALA A 355 -1.87 0.12 20.17
C ALA A 355 -2.88 1.28 20.11
N ASN A 356 -3.46 1.62 21.24
CA ASN A 356 -4.42 2.72 21.36
C ASN A 356 -3.75 4.08 21.10
N ALA A 357 -2.52 4.30 21.59
CA ALA A 357 -1.77 5.53 21.31
C ALA A 357 -1.44 5.67 19.81
N VAL A 358 -1.03 4.57 19.13
CA VAL A 358 -0.80 4.56 17.68
C VAL A 358 -2.08 4.89 16.93
N TRP A 359 -3.20 4.32 17.34
CA TRP A 359 -4.51 4.57 16.75
C TRP A 359 -4.94 6.03 16.89
N THR A 360 -4.86 6.58 18.09
CA THR A 360 -5.23 7.99 18.36
C THR A 360 -4.44 8.95 17.47
N GLU A 361 -3.12 8.77 17.36
CA GLU A 361 -2.29 9.61 16.50
C GLU A 361 -2.58 9.38 15.01
N HIS A 362 -2.90 8.13 14.61
CA HIS A 362 -3.30 7.82 13.24
C HIS A 362 -4.58 8.57 12.87
N ILE A 363 -5.64 8.43 13.65
CA ILE A 363 -6.92 9.11 13.40
C ILE A 363 -6.78 10.63 13.41
N ALA A 364 -5.98 11.17 14.34
CA ALA A 364 -5.70 12.62 14.39
C ALA A 364 -4.97 13.14 13.12
N SER A 365 -4.29 12.26 12.39
CA SER A 365 -3.61 12.61 11.14
C SER A 365 -4.52 12.53 9.90
N ILE A 366 -5.71 11.95 10.02
CA ILE A 366 -6.66 11.79 8.91
C ILE A 366 -7.46 13.08 8.72
N THR A 367 -7.45 13.58 7.49
CA THR A 367 -8.26 14.75 7.12
C THR A 367 -9.73 14.33 6.92
N PRO A 368 -10.73 15.11 7.38
CA PRO A 368 -12.15 14.77 7.20
C PRO A 368 -12.54 14.69 5.73
N THR A 369 -13.15 13.59 5.29
CA THR A 369 -13.48 13.44 3.87
C THR A 369 -14.69 12.60 3.51
N LEU A 370 -14.97 11.57 4.26
CA LEU A 370 -16.04 10.62 3.95
C LEU A 370 -17.11 10.60 5.03
N SER A 371 -17.58 11.78 5.47
CA SER A 371 -18.54 11.94 6.58
C SER A 371 -19.87 11.19 6.40
N LYS A 372 -20.19 10.75 5.19
CA LYS A 372 -21.43 10.02 4.88
C LYS A 372 -21.19 8.64 4.26
N ALA A 373 -19.96 8.12 4.33
CA ALA A 373 -19.67 6.83 3.74
C ALA A 373 -20.23 5.67 4.57
N ILE A 374 -20.86 4.71 3.90
CA ILE A 374 -21.18 3.39 4.42
C ILE A 374 -19.99 2.49 4.11
N VAL A 375 -19.36 1.95 5.13
CA VAL A 375 -18.26 1.00 4.97
C VAL A 375 -18.82 -0.41 5.02
N MET A 376 -18.62 -1.18 3.94
CA MET A 376 -18.93 -2.61 3.86
C MET A 376 -17.64 -3.40 3.98
N LEU A 377 -17.53 -4.19 5.02
CA LEU A 377 -16.35 -5.00 5.37
C LEU A 377 -16.63 -6.48 5.16
N ASP A 378 -15.88 -7.08 4.24
CA ASP A 378 -15.91 -8.51 3.96
C ASP A 378 -15.22 -9.29 5.09
N LEU A 379 -15.94 -10.19 5.73
CA LEU A 379 -15.43 -11.13 6.73
C LEU A 379 -15.39 -12.57 6.22
N SER A 380 -15.46 -12.82 4.93
CA SER A 380 -15.39 -14.17 4.36
C SER A 380 -14.05 -14.85 4.62
N ALA A 381 -14.05 -16.18 4.59
CA ALA A 381 -12.85 -16.98 4.87
C ALA A 381 -11.71 -16.70 3.88
N SER A 382 -11.99 -16.37 2.61
CA SER A 382 -10.98 -16.02 1.59
C SER A 382 -10.10 -14.83 2.01
N MET A 383 -10.65 -13.91 2.81
CA MET A 383 -9.93 -12.76 3.38
C MET A 383 -8.87 -13.16 4.42
N THR A 384 -8.95 -14.36 4.99
CA THR A 384 -8.01 -14.84 6.02
C THR A 384 -6.80 -15.57 5.44
N TRP A 385 -6.81 -15.87 4.14
CA TRP A 385 -5.76 -16.62 3.46
C TRP A 385 -4.63 -15.73 2.95
N ASP A 386 -3.49 -16.33 2.63
CA ASP A 386 -2.29 -15.70 2.10
C ASP A 386 -1.71 -14.62 3.02
N ASN A 387 -1.70 -13.37 2.59
CA ASN A 387 -1.19 -12.22 3.39
C ASN A 387 -2.21 -11.71 4.42
N CYS A 388 -3.29 -12.45 4.66
CA CYS A 388 -4.38 -12.04 5.55
C CYS A 388 -4.90 -10.63 5.26
N PRO A 389 -5.51 -10.38 4.09
CA PRO A 389 -6.12 -9.09 3.77
C PRO A 389 -7.16 -8.65 4.79
N PHE A 390 -7.76 -9.61 5.52
CA PHE A 390 -8.69 -9.41 6.62
C PHE A 390 -8.26 -8.31 7.61
N TYR A 391 -7.01 -8.37 8.12
CA TYR A 391 -6.55 -7.39 9.11
C TYR A 391 -6.34 -6.00 8.51
N ALA A 392 -5.93 -5.94 7.26
CA ALA A 392 -5.80 -4.67 6.55
C ALA A 392 -7.18 -4.05 6.27
N ALA A 393 -8.15 -4.87 5.87
CA ALA A 393 -9.54 -4.42 5.66
C ALA A 393 -10.16 -3.86 6.94
N ILE A 394 -9.96 -4.52 8.09
CA ILE A 394 -10.41 -4.00 9.39
C ILE A 394 -9.74 -2.65 9.70
N TRP A 395 -8.42 -2.53 9.48
CA TRP A 395 -7.72 -1.26 9.72
C TRP A 395 -8.29 -0.14 8.88
N VAL A 396 -8.50 -0.36 7.58
CA VAL A 396 -9.06 0.63 6.66
C VAL A 396 -10.51 0.95 7.02
N ALA A 397 -11.33 -0.08 7.32
CA ALA A 397 -12.73 0.09 7.72
C ALA A 397 -12.87 0.97 8.97
N LEU A 398 -12.11 0.66 10.02
CA LEU A 398 -12.08 1.46 11.24
C LEU A 398 -11.59 2.88 10.97
N THR A 399 -10.56 3.04 10.14
CA THR A 399 -10.04 4.38 9.78
C THR A 399 -11.12 5.22 9.11
N ILE A 400 -11.87 4.68 8.16
CA ILE A 400 -12.97 5.42 7.50
C ILE A 400 -14.10 5.71 8.48
N ALA A 401 -14.53 4.71 9.24
CA ALA A 401 -15.64 4.84 10.18
C ALA A 401 -15.37 5.84 11.32
N CYS A 402 -14.11 5.94 11.76
CA CYS A 402 -13.69 6.77 12.90
C CYS A 402 -12.96 8.06 12.49
N ALA A 403 -12.76 8.32 11.19
CA ALA A 403 -12.25 9.59 10.71
C ALA A 403 -13.14 10.75 11.19
N PRO A 404 -12.60 11.97 11.33
CA PRO A 404 -13.41 13.13 11.73
C PRO A 404 -14.64 13.29 10.82
N GLY A 405 -15.83 13.27 11.41
CA GLY A 405 -17.12 13.26 10.68
C GLY A 405 -17.61 11.88 10.22
N GLY A 406 -16.87 10.82 10.50
CA GLY A 406 -17.29 9.44 10.24
C GLY A 406 -18.45 9.00 11.14
N THR A 407 -19.15 7.94 10.75
CA THR A 407 -20.38 7.47 11.41
C THR A 407 -20.12 6.59 12.62
N LYS A 408 -18.89 6.14 12.86
CA LYS A 408 -18.53 5.07 13.81
C LYS A 408 -19.40 3.81 13.65
N ARG A 409 -19.69 3.45 12.41
CA ARG A 409 -20.51 2.28 12.06
C ARG A 409 -19.91 1.55 10.88
N ILE A 410 -20.05 0.24 10.85
CA ILE A 410 -19.55 -0.62 9.78
C ILE A 410 -20.61 -1.67 9.44
N MET A 411 -20.89 -1.86 8.16
CA MET A 411 -21.65 -2.99 7.65
C MET A 411 -20.67 -4.16 7.46
N ILE A 412 -20.79 -5.22 8.24
CA ILE A 412 -20.05 -6.46 7.98
C ILE A 412 -20.91 -7.39 7.13
N PHE A 413 -20.25 -8.15 6.24
CA PHE A 413 -20.93 -9.16 5.45
C PHE A 413 -20.04 -10.39 5.23
N SER A 414 -20.69 -11.54 5.11
CA SER A 414 -20.16 -12.83 4.72
C SER A 414 -21.34 -13.68 4.22
N ARG A 415 -21.80 -14.66 5.00
CA ARG A 415 -23.07 -15.37 4.75
C ARG A 415 -24.29 -14.47 4.97
N ASP A 416 -24.21 -13.59 5.97
CA ASP A 416 -25.24 -12.63 6.34
C ASP A 416 -24.62 -11.25 6.46
N ALA A 417 -25.45 -10.20 6.45
CA ALA A 417 -25.02 -8.83 6.60
C ALA A 417 -25.53 -8.24 7.92
N GLN A 418 -24.67 -7.50 8.61
CA GLN A 418 -25.03 -6.87 9.88
C GLN A 418 -24.42 -5.48 10.03
N TRP A 419 -25.23 -4.53 10.50
CA TRP A 419 -24.83 -3.17 10.81
C TRP A 419 -24.29 -3.07 12.23
N ILE A 420 -23.00 -2.78 12.39
CA ILE A 420 -22.30 -2.74 13.67
C ILE A 420 -22.13 -1.30 14.13
N ASN A 421 -22.58 -1.00 15.34
CA ASN A 421 -22.34 0.27 16.01
C ASN A 421 -21.05 0.17 16.84
N LEU A 422 -20.12 1.12 16.63
CA LEU A 422 -18.84 1.21 17.33
C LEU A 422 -18.80 2.40 18.31
N GLU A 423 -19.91 3.10 18.54
CA GLU A 423 -19.94 4.30 19.41
C GLU A 423 -19.57 3.98 20.85
N ASP A 424 -19.89 2.78 21.33
CA ASP A 424 -19.55 2.32 22.68
C ASP A 424 -18.05 2.00 22.86
N GLY A 425 -17.28 1.96 21.76
CA GLY A 425 -15.84 1.73 21.78
C GLY A 425 -15.07 3.06 21.78
N GLU A 426 -14.44 3.40 22.90
CA GLU A 426 -13.62 4.61 23.02
C GLU A 426 -12.22 4.42 22.40
N THR A 427 -11.68 3.21 22.51
CA THR A 427 -10.33 2.87 22.07
C THR A 427 -10.34 1.87 20.92
N LEU A 428 -9.20 1.71 20.24
CA LEU A 428 -9.03 0.67 19.20
C LEU A 428 -9.32 -0.72 19.77
N THR A 429 -8.87 -1.00 20.98
CA THR A 429 -9.07 -2.31 21.62
C THR A 429 -10.55 -2.59 21.90
N ASP A 430 -11.33 -1.58 22.28
CA ASP A 430 -12.77 -1.72 22.53
C ASP A 430 -13.52 -1.96 21.23
N MET A 431 -13.24 -1.15 20.19
CA MET A 431 -13.85 -1.33 18.88
C MET A 431 -13.54 -2.70 18.25
N LEU A 432 -12.31 -3.21 18.43
CA LEU A 432 -11.98 -4.56 18.00
C LEU A 432 -12.69 -5.64 18.82
N ALA A 433 -12.93 -5.43 20.11
CA ALA A 433 -13.72 -6.35 20.92
C ALA A 433 -15.18 -6.41 20.42
N ILE A 434 -15.77 -5.25 20.09
CA ILE A 434 -17.09 -5.18 19.48
C ILE A 434 -17.11 -5.94 18.13
N LEU A 435 -16.19 -5.65 17.21
CA LEU A 435 -16.13 -6.38 15.94
C LEU A 435 -15.92 -7.88 16.13
N LYS A 436 -15.08 -8.26 17.07
CA LYS A 436 -14.76 -9.67 17.35
C LYS A 436 -15.96 -10.44 17.93
N SER A 437 -16.84 -9.80 18.70
CA SER A 437 -18.06 -10.42 19.19
C SER A 437 -19.01 -10.84 18.07
N HIS A 438 -18.88 -10.20 16.87
CA HIS A 438 -19.62 -10.52 15.66
C HIS A 438 -18.86 -11.45 14.71
N ALA A 439 -17.64 -11.91 15.06
CA ALA A 439 -16.81 -12.77 14.21
C ALA A 439 -17.44 -14.17 13.96
N HIS A 440 -18.45 -14.56 14.72
CA HIS A 440 -19.23 -15.78 14.47
C HIS A 440 -19.98 -15.74 13.14
N LEU A 441 -20.13 -14.55 12.53
CA LEU A 441 -20.70 -14.36 11.18
C LEU A 441 -19.70 -14.66 10.08
N THR A 442 -18.41 -14.82 10.38
CA THR A 442 -17.39 -15.23 9.42
C THR A 442 -17.76 -16.58 8.82
N GLY A 443 -17.86 -16.65 7.51
CA GLY A 443 -18.30 -17.85 6.77
C GLY A 443 -17.53 -18.07 5.48
N MET A 444 -17.88 -19.12 4.76
CA MET A 444 -17.29 -19.46 3.44
C MET A 444 -17.93 -18.68 2.30
N SER A 445 -19.04 -17.99 2.55
CA SER A 445 -19.83 -17.24 1.58
C SER A 445 -19.43 -15.76 1.59
N THR A 446 -19.56 -15.10 0.44
CA THR A 446 -19.31 -13.66 0.24
C THR A 446 -20.55 -13.01 -0.38
N ASP A 447 -21.66 -13.07 0.36
CA ASP A 447 -22.95 -12.54 -0.08
C ASP A 447 -23.07 -11.02 0.20
N ILE A 448 -22.47 -10.23 -0.67
CA ILE A 448 -22.54 -8.76 -0.61
C ILE A 448 -23.96 -8.24 -0.91
N TYR A 449 -24.78 -9.02 -1.60
CA TYR A 449 -26.12 -8.60 -2.00
C TYR A 449 -27.03 -8.39 -0.79
N LYS A 450 -26.87 -9.18 0.27
CA LYS A 450 -27.56 -8.95 1.55
C LYS A 450 -27.23 -7.61 2.18
N ALA A 451 -25.97 -7.18 2.09
CA ALA A 451 -25.57 -5.85 2.58
C ALA A 451 -26.24 -4.75 1.77
N PHE A 452 -26.32 -4.88 0.44
CA PHE A 452 -27.06 -3.94 -0.40
C PHE A 452 -28.56 -3.96 -0.12
N GLN A 453 -29.15 -5.15 0.12
CA GLN A 453 -30.55 -5.26 0.52
C GLN A 453 -30.83 -4.51 1.83
N ALA A 454 -29.93 -4.60 2.81
CA ALA A 454 -30.06 -3.85 4.05
C ALA A 454 -30.04 -2.33 3.80
N VAL A 455 -29.10 -1.85 2.98
CA VAL A 455 -29.03 -0.42 2.60
C VAL A 455 -30.27 0.03 1.85
N GLY A 456 -30.71 -0.69 0.81
CA GLY A 456 -31.88 -0.34 0.02
C GLY A 456 -33.18 -0.36 0.85
N ASN A 457 -33.33 -1.31 1.76
CA ASN A 457 -34.46 -1.37 2.69
C ASN A 457 -34.45 -0.19 3.67
N ALA A 458 -33.27 0.23 4.14
CA ALA A 458 -33.13 1.43 4.98
C ALA A 458 -33.52 2.71 4.23
N CYS A 459 -33.16 2.83 2.94
CA CYS A 459 -33.59 3.94 2.08
C CYS A 459 -35.11 4.00 1.95
N LEU A 460 -35.78 2.86 1.73
CA LEU A 460 -37.25 2.79 1.67
C LEU A 460 -37.89 3.11 3.03
N TYR A 461 -37.37 2.53 4.11
CA TYR A 461 -37.91 2.74 5.47
C TYR A 461 -37.86 4.22 5.89
N LYS A 462 -36.82 4.94 5.48
CA LYS A 462 -36.63 6.39 5.74
C LYS A 462 -37.24 7.27 4.67
N ASP A 463 -37.84 6.68 3.65
CA ASP A 463 -38.41 7.39 2.50
C ASP A 463 -37.45 8.42 1.87
N MET A 464 -36.18 7.99 1.70
CA MET A 464 -35.13 8.84 1.15
C MET A 464 -35.46 9.27 -0.27
N THR A 465 -35.12 10.51 -0.61
CA THR A 465 -35.24 11.01 -1.97
C THR A 465 -34.17 10.38 -2.89
N PRO A 466 -34.40 10.30 -4.21
CA PRO A 466 -33.36 9.84 -5.14
C PRO A 466 -32.05 10.62 -5.02
N GLU A 467 -32.14 11.92 -4.76
CA GLU A 467 -30.98 12.81 -4.59
C GLU A 467 -30.15 12.42 -3.34
N GLU A 468 -30.81 12.16 -2.21
CA GLU A 468 -30.15 11.70 -0.98
C GLU A 468 -29.47 10.34 -1.15
N VAL A 469 -30.11 9.41 -1.88
CA VAL A 469 -29.51 8.10 -2.19
C VAL A 469 -28.29 8.27 -3.10
N GLY A 470 -28.38 9.12 -4.13
CA GLY A 470 -27.27 9.41 -5.04
C GLY A 470 -26.07 10.08 -4.36
N ASP A 471 -26.30 10.86 -3.30
CA ASP A 471 -25.26 11.50 -2.50
C ASP A 471 -24.54 10.54 -1.52
N THR A 472 -25.03 9.30 -1.41
CA THR A 472 -24.43 8.30 -0.53
C THR A 472 -23.20 7.68 -1.19
N VAL A 473 -22.17 7.40 -0.39
CA VAL A 473 -20.96 6.69 -0.80
C VAL A 473 -20.91 5.35 -0.09
N VAL A 474 -20.65 4.26 -0.81
CA VAL A 474 -20.47 2.93 -0.25
C VAL A 474 -19.04 2.47 -0.56
N VAL A 475 -18.24 2.22 0.47
CA VAL A 475 -16.87 1.72 0.35
C VAL A 475 -16.88 0.22 0.66
N ILE A 476 -16.47 -0.59 -0.31
CA ILE A 476 -16.51 -2.06 -0.23
C ILE A 476 -15.09 -2.59 -0.10
N LEU A 477 -14.76 -3.13 1.06
CA LEU A 477 -13.45 -3.69 1.38
C LEU A 477 -13.54 -5.22 1.28
N SER A 478 -13.07 -5.80 0.17
CA SER A 478 -13.19 -7.22 -0.14
C SER A 478 -12.02 -7.71 -1.00
N ASP A 479 -11.79 -9.01 -1.07
CA ASP A 479 -10.92 -9.65 -2.06
C ASP A 479 -11.64 -9.90 -3.41
N MET A 480 -12.87 -9.39 -3.53
CA MET A 480 -13.72 -9.47 -4.72
C MET A 480 -14.10 -10.91 -5.15
N ALA A 481 -13.93 -11.90 -4.26
CA ALA A 481 -14.39 -13.26 -4.49
C ALA A 481 -15.88 -13.41 -4.12
N ILE A 482 -16.74 -12.68 -4.84
CA ILE A 482 -18.16 -12.47 -4.55
C ILE A 482 -18.99 -13.67 -5.01
N ASP A 483 -20.04 -14.01 -4.24
CA ASP A 483 -21.01 -15.07 -4.60
C ASP A 483 -21.95 -14.58 -5.73
N THR A 484 -22.55 -15.54 -6.45
CA THR A 484 -23.63 -15.23 -7.39
C THR A 484 -24.82 -14.59 -6.66
N ALA A 485 -25.45 -13.61 -7.31
CA ALA A 485 -26.65 -12.98 -6.76
C ALA A 485 -27.76 -14.01 -6.55
N ASP A 486 -28.47 -13.90 -5.41
CA ASP A 486 -29.72 -14.62 -5.18
C ASP A 486 -30.72 -14.25 -6.30
N PRO A 487 -31.45 -15.23 -6.91
CA PRO A 487 -32.48 -14.95 -7.91
C PRO A 487 -33.53 -13.93 -7.46
N ASN A 488 -33.73 -13.78 -6.15
CA ASN A 488 -34.68 -12.81 -5.58
C ASN A 488 -34.06 -11.42 -5.33
N PHE A 489 -32.80 -11.19 -5.65
CA PHE A 489 -32.14 -9.90 -5.40
C PHE A 489 -32.75 -8.80 -6.28
N THR A 490 -33.03 -9.09 -7.55
CA THR A 490 -33.76 -8.22 -8.48
C THR A 490 -34.77 -9.02 -9.30
N SER A 491 -35.73 -8.34 -9.96
CA SER A 491 -36.76 -8.98 -10.78
C SER A 491 -36.27 -9.56 -12.11
N VAL A 492 -35.01 -9.29 -12.49
CA VAL A 492 -34.42 -9.69 -13.78
C VAL A 492 -33.41 -10.83 -13.56
N THR A 493 -33.38 -11.85 -14.41
CA THR A 493 -32.48 -13.00 -14.33
C THR A 493 -30.99 -12.61 -14.38
N HIS A 494 -30.16 -13.11 -13.43
CA HIS A 494 -28.96 -12.45 -12.95
C HIS A 494 -27.64 -13.17 -13.25
N GLY A 495 -27.67 -14.39 -13.74
CA GLY A 495 -26.46 -15.22 -13.90
C GLY A 495 -25.40 -14.69 -14.88
N GLN A 496 -25.69 -13.63 -15.62
CA GLN A 496 -24.78 -13.01 -16.60
C GLN A 496 -24.41 -11.55 -16.29
N LYS A 497 -24.95 -10.97 -15.20
CA LYS A 497 -24.70 -9.58 -14.83
C LYS A 497 -23.56 -9.47 -13.82
N THR A 498 -22.73 -8.44 -13.99
CA THR A 498 -21.69 -8.09 -13.02
C THR A 498 -22.31 -7.59 -11.71
N LEU A 499 -21.50 -7.51 -10.65
CA LEU A 499 -21.93 -6.93 -9.38
C LEU A 499 -22.51 -5.52 -9.58
N GLN A 500 -21.82 -4.69 -10.34
CA GLN A 500 -22.25 -3.31 -10.62
C GLN A 500 -23.63 -3.26 -11.28
N GLU A 501 -23.86 -4.08 -12.30
CA GLU A 501 -25.14 -4.13 -13.02
C GLU A 501 -26.30 -4.60 -12.12
N ASN A 502 -26.04 -5.64 -11.30
CA ASN A 502 -27.03 -6.13 -10.34
C ASN A 502 -27.41 -5.06 -9.31
N VAL A 503 -26.43 -4.36 -8.77
CA VAL A 503 -26.66 -3.29 -7.79
C VAL A 503 -27.41 -2.10 -8.41
N GLN A 504 -27.10 -1.72 -9.65
CA GLN A 504 -27.84 -0.68 -10.38
C GLN A 504 -29.30 -1.05 -10.55
N ASP A 505 -29.60 -2.27 -10.99
CA ASP A 505 -30.96 -2.75 -11.15
C ASP A 505 -31.72 -2.76 -9.83
N PHE A 506 -31.08 -3.23 -8.77
CA PHE A 506 -31.65 -3.26 -7.43
C PHE A 506 -32.07 -1.89 -6.93
N PHE A 507 -31.19 -0.88 -7.01
CA PHE A 507 -31.52 0.48 -6.57
C PHE A 507 -32.60 1.12 -7.43
N ARG A 508 -32.59 0.87 -8.75
CA ARG A 508 -33.65 1.31 -9.67
C ARG A 508 -35.01 0.75 -9.25
N GLU A 509 -35.12 -0.55 -8.97
CA GLU A 509 -36.34 -1.20 -8.53
C GLU A 509 -36.81 -0.69 -7.16
N LYS A 510 -35.89 -0.49 -6.20
CA LYS A 510 -36.22 0.05 -4.88
C LYS A 510 -36.78 1.47 -4.98
N GLY A 511 -36.19 2.34 -5.80
CA GLY A 511 -36.72 3.68 -6.00
C GLY A 511 -38.14 3.71 -6.59
N ALA A 512 -38.45 2.78 -7.52
CA ALA A 512 -39.79 2.64 -8.05
C ALA A 512 -40.81 2.18 -6.99
N GLN A 513 -40.38 1.51 -5.95
CA GLN A 513 -41.19 1.08 -4.79
C GLN A 513 -41.38 2.19 -3.75
N SER A 514 -40.54 3.22 -3.71
CA SER A 514 -40.62 4.34 -2.76
C SER A 514 -41.89 5.20 -2.96
N SER A 515 -42.21 6.07 -1.99
CA SER A 515 -43.29 7.04 -2.12
C SER A 515 -43.10 8.02 -3.29
N HIS A 516 -41.82 8.28 -3.63
CA HIS A 516 -41.43 9.17 -4.73
C HIS A 516 -41.69 8.58 -6.12
N LYS A 517 -41.90 7.25 -6.26
CA LYS A 517 -42.13 6.56 -7.53
C LYS A 517 -41.09 6.86 -8.62
N ARG A 518 -39.88 7.24 -8.23
CA ARG A 518 -38.76 7.52 -9.13
C ARG A 518 -37.62 6.54 -8.87
N PRO A 519 -36.95 6.05 -9.92
CA PRO A 519 -35.77 5.17 -9.75
C PRO A 519 -34.73 5.82 -8.82
N TYR A 520 -34.19 5.07 -7.88
CA TYR A 520 -33.01 5.53 -7.16
C TYR A 520 -31.78 5.44 -8.06
N PRO A 521 -30.93 6.46 -8.09
CA PRO A 521 -29.60 6.32 -8.64
C PRO A 521 -28.80 5.36 -7.77
N THR A 522 -27.85 4.68 -8.37
CA THR A 522 -26.90 3.87 -7.58
C THR A 522 -26.04 4.82 -6.74
N PRO A 523 -25.86 4.57 -5.44
CA PRO A 523 -24.87 5.28 -4.65
C PRO A 523 -23.48 5.23 -5.32
N THR A 524 -22.61 6.18 -5.00
CA THR A 524 -21.20 6.06 -5.44
C THR A 524 -20.57 4.83 -4.81
N LEU A 525 -20.08 3.90 -5.64
CA LEU A 525 -19.45 2.67 -5.19
C LEU A 525 -17.93 2.77 -5.29
N ALA A 526 -17.24 2.60 -4.17
CA ALA A 526 -15.78 2.49 -4.12
C ALA A 526 -15.40 1.03 -3.85
N TYR A 527 -15.07 0.30 -4.91
CA TYR A 527 -14.53 -1.05 -4.80
C TYR A 527 -13.07 -0.97 -4.38
N TRP A 528 -12.76 -1.44 -3.19
CA TRP A 528 -11.40 -1.46 -2.65
C TRP A 528 -10.89 -2.89 -2.56
N ASN A 529 -10.09 -3.26 -3.54
CA ASN A 529 -9.53 -4.61 -3.65
C ASN A 529 -8.43 -4.83 -2.60
N MET A 530 -8.63 -5.84 -1.77
CA MET A 530 -7.72 -6.25 -0.71
C MET A 530 -6.82 -7.43 -1.10
N LYS A 531 -7.04 -8.06 -2.27
CA LYS A 531 -6.26 -9.21 -2.73
C LYS A 531 -6.11 -9.18 -4.25
N SER A 532 -4.90 -9.43 -4.74
CA SER A 532 -4.64 -9.50 -6.18
C SER A 532 -5.27 -10.79 -6.75
N THR A 533 -6.30 -10.62 -7.57
CA THR A 533 -7.09 -11.69 -8.21
C THR A 533 -7.21 -11.42 -9.71
N ASP A 534 -7.92 -12.26 -10.44
CA ASP A 534 -8.34 -11.99 -11.81
C ASP A 534 -9.81 -11.56 -11.84
N GLY A 535 -10.14 -10.65 -12.76
CA GLY A 535 -11.48 -10.12 -12.92
C GLY A 535 -11.76 -8.82 -12.14
N PHE A 536 -12.83 -8.18 -12.56
CA PHE A 536 -13.19 -6.84 -12.11
C PHE A 536 -14.69 -6.72 -11.87
N PRO A 537 -15.13 -5.99 -10.83
CA PRO A 537 -16.56 -5.87 -10.49
C PRO A 537 -17.34 -5.05 -11.51
N THR A 538 -16.65 -4.28 -12.33
CA THR A 538 -17.22 -3.34 -13.30
C THR A 538 -16.20 -2.99 -14.40
N ASN A 539 -16.67 -2.40 -15.49
CA ASN A 539 -15.79 -1.82 -16.50
C ASN A 539 -15.25 -0.45 -16.08
N THR A 540 -14.23 0.02 -16.78
CA THR A 540 -13.45 1.22 -16.44
C THR A 540 -14.16 2.53 -16.79
N SER A 541 -15.26 2.48 -17.54
CA SER A 541 -16.09 3.62 -17.94
C SER A 541 -17.39 3.75 -17.14
N SER A 542 -17.65 2.83 -16.21
CA SER A 542 -18.86 2.87 -15.36
C SER A 542 -18.91 4.14 -14.53
N LYS A 543 -20.07 4.83 -14.56
CA LYS A 543 -20.26 6.08 -13.82
C LYS A 543 -20.54 5.82 -12.33
N ASN A 544 -20.18 6.78 -11.50
CA ASN A 544 -20.31 6.74 -10.04
C ASN A 544 -19.60 5.54 -9.40
N VAL A 545 -18.46 5.16 -9.97
CA VAL A 545 -17.67 4.04 -9.50
C VAL A 545 -16.20 4.43 -9.39
N ILE A 546 -15.57 3.93 -8.32
CA ILE A 546 -14.12 4.01 -8.08
C ILE A 546 -13.56 2.60 -7.91
N MET A 547 -12.41 2.35 -8.49
CA MET A 547 -11.63 1.12 -8.30
C MET A 547 -10.35 1.44 -7.56
N MET A 548 -10.25 1.00 -6.32
CA MET A 548 -9.10 1.19 -5.43
C MET A 548 -8.47 -0.14 -5.05
N SER A 549 -7.26 -0.09 -4.52
CA SER A 549 -6.61 -1.31 -4.02
C SER A 549 -5.44 -0.99 -3.08
N GLY A 550 -5.08 -1.97 -2.25
CA GLY A 550 -3.94 -1.89 -1.34
C GLY A 550 -4.32 -1.90 0.13
N TYR A 551 -3.30 -1.99 1.00
CA TYR A 551 -3.47 -2.12 2.46
C TYR A 551 -3.32 -0.80 3.20
N ASP A 552 -2.93 0.27 2.51
CA ASP A 552 -2.62 1.54 3.15
C ASP A 552 -3.81 2.50 3.11
N ALA A 553 -4.24 2.91 4.31
CA ALA A 553 -5.27 3.92 4.46
C ALA A 553 -4.84 5.31 3.91
N ASN A 554 -3.54 5.53 3.67
CA ASN A 554 -3.06 6.76 3.01
C ASN A 554 -3.62 6.93 1.59
N SER A 555 -4.03 5.83 0.94
CA SER A 555 -4.79 5.91 -0.32
C SER A 555 -6.13 6.66 -0.18
N LEU A 556 -6.64 6.81 1.05
CA LEU A 556 -7.77 7.71 1.34
C LEU A 556 -7.41 9.18 1.09
N SER A 557 -6.15 9.58 1.23
CA SER A 557 -5.74 10.96 1.00
C SER A 557 -6.01 11.43 -0.44
N SER A 558 -6.01 10.51 -1.39
CA SER A 558 -6.38 10.82 -2.78
C SER A 558 -7.87 11.13 -2.96
N ILE A 559 -8.69 10.68 -2.01
CA ILE A 559 -10.12 10.96 -1.95
C ILE A 559 -10.36 12.23 -1.12
N GLN A 560 -9.37 12.64 -0.34
CA GLN A 560 -9.50 13.62 0.75
C GLN A 560 -9.61 15.07 0.31
N SER A 561 -8.96 15.47 -0.79
CA SER A 561 -8.89 16.90 -1.07
C SER A 561 -10.25 17.55 -1.36
N ASN A 562 -11.20 16.82 -1.97
CA ASN A 562 -12.49 17.42 -2.37
C ASN A 562 -13.69 16.44 -2.33
N GLY A 563 -13.54 15.26 -1.77
CA GLY A 563 -14.55 14.21 -1.88
C GLY A 563 -14.72 13.73 -3.34
N PHE A 564 -15.72 12.90 -3.59
CA PHE A 564 -15.99 12.43 -4.96
C PHE A 564 -16.76 13.47 -5.82
N LYS A 565 -17.16 14.61 -5.22
CA LYS A 565 -18.06 15.58 -5.84
C LYS A 565 -17.41 16.47 -6.92
N ASP A 566 -16.08 16.59 -6.89
CA ASP A 566 -15.36 17.52 -7.79
C ASP A 566 -14.88 16.86 -9.09
N LEU A 567 -15.09 15.55 -9.27
CA LEU A 567 -14.79 14.89 -10.53
C LEU A 567 -16.04 14.88 -11.42
N PRO A 568 -16.12 15.72 -12.46
CA PRO A 568 -17.16 15.59 -13.46
C PRO A 568 -17.06 14.18 -14.07
N ASP A 569 -18.15 13.45 -14.14
CA ASP A 569 -18.21 12.07 -14.60
C ASP A 569 -17.24 11.14 -13.83
N LEU A 570 -17.53 10.87 -12.55
CA LEU A 570 -16.74 9.96 -11.72
C LEU A 570 -16.75 8.56 -12.32
N THR A 571 -15.62 8.19 -12.93
CA THR A 571 -15.34 6.85 -13.48
C THR A 571 -14.05 6.32 -12.89
N PRO A 572 -13.80 5.00 -12.94
CA PRO A 572 -12.52 4.43 -12.51
C PRO A 572 -11.30 5.06 -13.18
N TRP A 573 -11.40 5.40 -14.47
CA TRP A 573 -10.32 6.08 -15.19
C TRP A 573 -10.12 7.53 -14.70
N ASN A 574 -11.19 8.32 -14.58
CA ASN A 574 -11.06 9.71 -14.15
C ASN A 574 -10.50 9.81 -12.74
N HIS A 575 -10.89 8.89 -11.84
CA HIS A 575 -10.29 8.78 -10.51
C HIS A 575 -8.80 8.44 -10.56
N LEU A 576 -8.41 7.41 -11.32
CA LEU A 576 -7.01 7.01 -11.43
C LEU A 576 -6.15 8.12 -12.04
N SER A 577 -6.61 8.73 -13.14
CA SER A 577 -5.88 9.81 -13.82
C SER A 577 -5.67 11.01 -12.90
N HIS A 578 -6.71 11.38 -12.12
CA HIS A 578 -6.59 12.45 -11.10
C HIS A 578 -5.57 12.09 -10.03
N LEU A 579 -5.61 10.86 -9.50
CA LEU A 579 -4.66 10.38 -8.51
C LEU A 579 -3.21 10.42 -9.02
N LEU A 580 -2.98 9.98 -10.25
CA LEU A 580 -1.65 9.98 -10.87
C LEU A 580 -1.17 11.37 -11.29
N SER A 581 -2.08 12.32 -11.47
CA SER A 581 -1.77 13.74 -11.77
C SER A 581 -1.67 14.62 -10.52
N ALA A 582 -1.82 14.06 -9.31
CA ALA A 582 -1.69 14.81 -8.06
C ALA A 582 -0.31 15.51 -7.97
N GLU A 583 -0.25 16.63 -7.23
CA GLU A 583 0.96 17.44 -7.06
C GLU A 583 2.20 16.61 -6.72
N ARG A 584 2.02 15.56 -5.92
CA ARG A 584 3.10 14.64 -5.52
C ARG A 584 3.74 13.91 -6.69
N TYR A 585 3.04 13.75 -7.81
CA TYR A 585 3.52 13.11 -9.04
C TYR A 585 3.63 14.08 -10.21
N SER A 586 3.45 15.39 -9.98
CA SER A 586 3.40 16.43 -11.03
C SER A 586 4.68 16.54 -11.86
N TRP A 587 5.81 16.14 -11.33
CA TRP A 587 7.10 16.17 -12.03
C TRP A 587 7.21 15.12 -13.17
N PHE A 588 6.22 14.23 -13.34
CA PHE A 588 6.10 13.37 -14.54
C PHE A 588 5.42 14.08 -15.71
N TRP A 589 4.75 15.20 -15.50
CA TRP A 589 3.94 15.94 -16.48
C TRP A 589 4.64 17.11 -17.18
#